data_f8676ab9193ab35a02aaf16529fd2af7
#
_entry.id   f8676ab9193ab35a02aaf16529fd2af7
#
_cell.length_a   1.000
_cell.length_b   1.000
_cell.length_c   1.000
_cell.angle_alpha   90.00
_cell.angle_beta   90.00
_cell.angle_gamma   90.00
#
_symmetry.space_group_name_H-M   'P 1'
#
loop_
_entity.id
_entity.type
_entity.pdbx_description
1 polymer ?
#
loop_
_entity_poly.entity_id
_entity_poly.type
_entity_poly.pdbx_seq_one_letter_code
_entity_poly.pdbx_strand_id
1 'polypeptide(L)'
;MRFFKHLSYRTLFTKAVMGISVICLFASDGLTVSATTIKEENIAYNQSLAVQSNAVANWPTGPVISAESAILMDADTGAILYAKNIHQKEYPASTTKILTTLIASERCSMDEIVDFSYDAVHDIDPGSNHIAIEPGEQLTMEECL
;
A
#
# COMPACT_ATOMS: atom_id res chain seq x y z
N MET A 1 65.36 -27.65 3.27
CA MET A 1 64.67 -27.80 1.99
C MET A 1 63.17 -27.63 2.26
N ARG A 2 62.61 -26.43 2.11
CA ARG A 2 61.21 -26.10 2.45
C ARG A 2 60.41 -26.08 1.13
N PHE A 3 59.50 -27.03 0.99
CA PHE A 3 58.50 -27.03 -0.09
C PHE A 3 57.36 -26.05 0.27
N PHE A 4 57.35 -24.88 -0.37
CA PHE A 4 56.19 -24.04 -0.40
C PHE A 4 55.18 -24.59 -1.44
N LYS A 5 54.08 -25.14 -0.98
CA LYS A 5 52.92 -25.46 -1.84
C LYS A 5 52.24 -24.13 -2.24
N HIS A 6 52.38 -23.75 -3.49
CA HIS A 6 51.55 -22.70 -4.10
C HIS A 6 50.08 -23.11 -4.03
N LEU A 7 49.37 -22.59 -3.06
CA LEU A 7 47.92 -22.71 -3.04
C LEU A 7 47.38 -21.65 -3.98
N SER A 8 46.77 -22.08 -5.10
CA SER A 8 46.28 -21.18 -6.14
C SER A 8 45.13 -20.33 -5.59
N TYR A 9 45.32 -19.01 -5.56
CA TYR A 9 44.29 -18.02 -5.18
C TYR A 9 42.96 -18.18 -5.93
N ARG A 10 43.00 -18.73 -7.16
CA ARG A 10 41.81 -19.02 -7.97
C ARG A 10 40.88 -20.02 -7.33
N THR A 11 41.39 -21.07 -6.66
CA THR A 11 40.58 -22.10 -6.01
C THR A 11 39.94 -21.61 -4.70
N LEU A 12 40.61 -20.68 -3.99
CA LEU A 12 40.06 -20.09 -2.78
C LEU A 12 38.94 -19.10 -3.10
N PHE A 13 39.12 -18.30 -4.17
CA PHE A 13 38.14 -17.31 -4.61
C PHE A 13 36.84 -17.97 -5.14
N THR A 14 36.97 -19.07 -5.92
CA THR A 14 35.83 -19.80 -6.45
C THR A 14 34.98 -20.45 -5.35
N LYS A 15 35.61 -20.97 -4.29
CA LYS A 15 34.91 -21.56 -3.15
C LYS A 15 34.24 -20.50 -2.28
N ALA A 16 34.85 -19.33 -2.13
CA ALA A 16 34.24 -18.20 -1.40
C ALA A 16 33.04 -17.61 -2.14
N VAL A 17 33.11 -17.45 -3.46
CA VAL A 17 32.01 -16.95 -4.30
C VAL A 17 30.84 -17.93 -4.32
N MET A 18 31.10 -19.26 -4.44
CA MET A 18 30.04 -20.26 -4.35
C MET A 18 29.38 -20.30 -2.95
N GLY A 19 30.16 -20.12 -1.87
CA GLY A 19 29.63 -20.08 -0.52
C GLY A 19 28.70 -18.87 -0.28
N ILE A 20 29.06 -17.70 -0.77
CA ILE A 20 28.24 -16.47 -0.64
C ILE A 20 26.98 -16.58 -1.49
N SER A 21 27.04 -17.14 -2.70
CA SER A 21 25.86 -17.33 -3.55
C SER A 21 24.83 -18.29 -2.95
N VAL A 22 25.28 -19.34 -2.26
CA VAL A 22 24.38 -20.29 -1.59
C VAL A 22 23.72 -19.65 -0.36
N ILE A 23 24.46 -18.83 0.40
CA ILE A 23 23.90 -18.12 1.57
C ILE A 23 22.87 -17.07 1.13
N CYS A 24 23.07 -16.37 0.01
CA CYS A 24 22.10 -15.42 -0.52
C CYS A 24 20.81 -16.10 -1.04
N LEU A 25 20.92 -17.32 -1.61
CA LEU A 25 19.74 -18.08 -2.05
C LEU A 25 18.87 -18.55 -0.87
N PHE A 26 19.48 -18.97 0.23
CA PHE A 26 18.72 -19.36 1.44
C PHE A 26 18.15 -18.15 2.22
N ALA A 27 18.75 -16.98 2.11
CA ALA A 27 18.23 -15.77 2.76
C ALA A 27 17.01 -15.18 2.03
N SER A 28 16.89 -15.39 0.71
CA SER A 28 15.74 -14.87 -0.06
C SER A 28 14.44 -15.64 0.21
N ASP A 29 14.53 -16.96 0.36
CA ASP A 29 13.36 -17.79 0.63
C ASP A 29 12.80 -17.59 2.06
N GLY A 30 13.67 -17.31 3.03
CA GLY A 30 13.27 -17.04 4.41
C GLY A 30 12.51 -15.71 4.59
N LEU A 31 12.87 -14.68 3.82
CA LEU A 31 12.21 -13.36 3.89
C LEU A 31 10.83 -13.37 3.21
N THR A 32 10.64 -14.11 2.14
CA THR A 32 9.34 -14.23 1.46
C THR A 32 8.33 -15.00 2.30
N VAL A 33 8.74 -16.10 2.93
CA VAL A 33 7.89 -16.87 3.84
C VAL A 33 7.47 -16.02 5.03
N SER A 34 8.38 -15.26 5.64
CA SER A 34 8.07 -14.38 6.78
C SER A 34 7.06 -13.29 6.41
N ALA A 35 7.20 -12.62 5.26
CA ALA A 35 6.28 -11.58 4.82
C ALA A 35 4.87 -12.14 4.50
N THR A 36 4.78 -13.32 3.93
CA THR A 36 3.50 -13.99 3.65
C THR A 36 2.79 -14.38 4.95
N THR A 37 3.52 -14.93 5.92
CA THR A 37 2.98 -15.33 7.24
C THR A 37 2.43 -14.13 8.00
N ILE A 38 3.15 -13.00 8.06
CA ILE A 38 2.69 -11.77 8.72
C ILE A 38 1.39 -11.25 8.08
N LYS A 39 1.27 -11.30 6.76
CA LYS A 39 0.06 -10.88 6.05
C LYS A 39 -1.13 -11.77 6.39
N GLU A 40 -0.94 -13.09 6.44
CA GLU A 40 -1.98 -14.06 6.78
C GLU A 40 -2.44 -13.90 8.24
N GLU A 41 -1.52 -13.70 9.17
CA GLU A 41 -1.83 -13.41 10.58
C GLU A 41 -2.64 -12.13 10.73
N ASN A 42 -2.26 -11.05 10.03
CA ASN A 42 -3.01 -9.80 10.05
C ASN A 42 -4.42 -9.96 9.47
N ILE A 43 -4.60 -10.73 8.40
CA ILE A 43 -5.91 -11.03 7.84
C ILE A 43 -6.77 -11.79 8.86
N ALA A 44 -6.23 -12.84 9.49
CA ALA A 44 -6.95 -13.62 10.49
C ALA A 44 -7.33 -12.78 11.71
N TYR A 45 -6.41 -11.93 12.20
CA TYR A 45 -6.68 -10.99 13.26
C TYR A 45 -7.82 -10.03 12.87
N ASN A 46 -7.74 -9.39 11.72
CA ASN A 46 -8.76 -8.44 11.27
C ASN A 46 -10.14 -9.11 11.10
N GLN A 47 -10.18 -10.36 10.64
CA GLN A 47 -11.42 -11.13 10.56
C GLN A 47 -12.02 -11.47 11.92
N SER A 48 -11.21 -11.54 12.98
CA SER A 48 -11.67 -11.80 14.35
C SER A 48 -12.27 -10.57 15.04
N LEU A 49 -12.02 -9.37 14.52
CA LEU A 49 -12.53 -8.13 15.12
C LEU A 49 -14.06 -8.04 15.03
N ALA A 50 -14.67 -7.54 16.09
CA ALA A 50 -16.12 -7.44 16.18
C ALA A 50 -16.69 -6.47 15.12
N VAL A 51 -17.81 -6.89 14.51
CA VAL A 51 -18.65 -6.05 13.67
C VAL A 51 -19.65 -5.34 14.58
N GLN A 52 -19.53 -4.03 14.74
CA GLN A 52 -20.31 -3.23 15.67
C GLN A 52 -21.80 -3.19 15.32
N SER A 53 -22.14 -3.15 14.02
CA SER A 53 -23.53 -3.20 13.55
C SER A 53 -24.24 -4.50 13.91
N ASN A 54 -23.52 -5.61 14.17
CA ASN A 54 -24.12 -6.88 14.60
C ASN A 54 -24.68 -6.81 16.04
N ALA A 55 -24.33 -5.79 16.82
CA ALA A 55 -24.89 -5.57 18.14
C ALA A 55 -26.27 -4.87 18.12
N VAL A 56 -26.73 -4.38 16.97
CA VAL A 56 -28.02 -3.72 16.79
C VAL A 56 -29.12 -4.78 16.69
N ALA A 57 -30.12 -4.72 17.56
CA ALA A 57 -31.23 -5.66 17.57
C ALA A 57 -32.01 -5.62 16.23
N ASN A 58 -32.31 -6.80 15.69
CA ASN A 58 -33.02 -7.00 14.42
C ASN A 58 -32.32 -6.46 13.16
N TRP A 59 -31.03 -6.08 13.25
CA TRP A 59 -30.24 -5.72 12.09
C TRP A 59 -29.63 -6.97 11.44
N PRO A 60 -29.56 -7.05 10.11
CA PRO A 60 -28.92 -8.17 9.43
C PRO A 60 -27.46 -8.31 9.85
N THR A 61 -27.02 -9.55 10.10
CA THR A 61 -25.62 -9.84 10.41
C THR A 61 -24.74 -9.47 9.22
N GLY A 62 -23.77 -8.59 9.43
CA GLY A 62 -22.81 -8.19 8.42
C GLY A 62 -21.77 -9.27 8.13
N PRO A 63 -21.15 -9.25 6.93
CA PRO A 63 -20.13 -10.20 6.56
C PRO A 63 -18.85 -10.05 7.39
N VAL A 64 -18.08 -11.13 7.50
CA VAL A 64 -16.72 -11.09 8.01
C VAL A 64 -15.80 -10.62 6.88
N ILE A 65 -15.04 -9.56 7.12
CA ILE A 65 -14.12 -8.96 6.13
C ILE A 65 -12.70 -8.90 6.68
N SER A 66 -11.71 -8.90 5.79
CA SER A 66 -10.28 -8.85 6.13
C SER A 66 -9.76 -7.43 6.43
N ALA A 67 -10.55 -6.38 6.16
CA ALA A 67 -10.19 -5.01 6.50
C ALA A 67 -10.21 -4.82 8.03
N GLU A 68 -9.28 -4.02 8.56
CA GLU A 68 -9.24 -3.66 9.98
C GLU A 68 -10.40 -2.76 10.37
N SER A 69 -10.69 -1.76 9.55
CA SER A 69 -11.80 -0.83 9.70
C SER A 69 -12.64 -0.79 8.43
N ALA A 70 -13.96 -0.62 8.57
CA ALA A 70 -14.86 -0.48 7.44
C ALA A 70 -16.19 0.18 7.83
N ILE A 71 -16.75 0.94 6.92
CA ILE A 71 -18.06 1.55 7.03
C ILE A 71 -18.84 1.40 5.72
N LEU A 72 -20.13 1.09 5.83
CA LEU A 72 -21.09 1.21 4.74
C LEU A 72 -22.20 2.14 5.21
N MET A 73 -22.50 3.15 4.42
CA MET A 73 -23.54 4.14 4.71
C MET A 73 -24.54 4.22 3.55
N ASP A 74 -25.78 4.48 3.87
CA ASP A 74 -26.76 4.93 2.92
C ASP A 74 -26.46 6.38 2.51
N ALA A 75 -26.36 6.65 1.21
CA ALA A 75 -25.90 7.93 0.70
C ALA A 75 -26.95 9.06 0.87
N ASP A 76 -28.21 8.73 0.89
CA ASP A 76 -29.30 9.71 0.98
C ASP A 76 -29.59 10.10 2.44
N THR A 77 -29.57 9.13 3.33
CA THR A 77 -29.97 9.32 4.75
C THR A 77 -28.81 9.45 5.71
N GLY A 78 -27.59 9.05 5.31
CA GLY A 78 -26.44 8.94 6.19
C GLY A 78 -26.52 7.78 7.19
N ALA A 79 -27.50 6.88 7.07
CA ALA A 79 -27.65 5.74 7.97
C ALA A 79 -26.50 4.75 7.82
N ILE A 80 -25.88 4.36 8.93
CA ILE A 80 -24.79 3.39 8.93
C ILE A 80 -25.40 1.97 8.85
N LEU A 81 -25.09 1.28 7.74
CA LEU A 81 -25.57 -0.07 7.45
C LEU A 81 -24.57 -1.13 7.93
N TYR A 82 -23.28 -0.83 7.91
CA TYR A 82 -22.21 -1.69 8.40
C TYR A 82 -21.15 -0.87 9.10
N ALA A 83 -20.72 -1.29 10.26
CA ALA A 83 -19.72 -0.60 11.08
C ALA A 83 -18.72 -1.59 11.66
N LYS A 84 -17.45 -1.37 11.42
CA LYS A 84 -16.33 -2.10 12.03
C LYS A 84 -15.21 -1.10 12.32
N ASN A 85 -14.86 -0.91 13.60
CA ASN A 85 -13.81 0.01 14.06
C ASN A 85 -13.89 1.43 13.45
N ILE A 86 -15.09 1.95 13.20
CA ILE A 86 -15.31 3.20 12.46
C ILE A 86 -14.77 4.48 13.15
N HIS A 87 -14.40 4.38 14.42
CA HIS A 87 -13.81 5.47 15.21
C HIS A 87 -12.31 5.27 15.44
N GLN A 88 -11.72 4.19 14.95
CA GLN A 88 -10.29 3.95 15.04
C GLN A 88 -9.55 4.89 14.09
N LYS A 89 -8.41 5.41 14.56
CA LYS A 89 -7.54 6.24 13.72
C LYS A 89 -6.70 5.35 12.84
N GLU A 90 -6.87 5.51 11.53
CA GLU A 90 -6.20 4.73 10.50
C GLU A 90 -5.38 5.62 9.56
N TYR A 91 -4.51 4.98 8.78
CA TYR A 91 -3.82 5.63 7.67
C TYR A 91 -4.69 5.52 6.41
N PRO A 92 -5.25 6.63 5.91
CA PRO A 92 -6.26 6.60 4.85
C PRO A 92 -5.69 6.20 3.48
N ALA A 93 -4.37 6.26 3.28
CA ALA A 93 -3.73 6.01 1.99
C ALA A 93 -4.44 6.77 0.85
N SER A 94 -4.71 6.12 -0.27
CA SER A 94 -5.35 6.77 -1.43
C SER A 94 -6.81 7.19 -1.21
N THR A 95 -7.47 6.79 -0.11
CA THR A 95 -8.82 7.30 0.19
C THR A 95 -8.81 8.80 0.49
N THR A 96 -7.66 9.38 0.83
CA THR A 96 -7.47 10.84 0.93
C THR A 96 -7.85 11.57 -0.35
N LYS A 97 -7.70 10.94 -1.51
CA LYS A 97 -8.06 11.53 -2.81
C LYS A 97 -9.55 11.84 -2.94
N ILE A 98 -10.41 11.11 -2.22
CA ILE A 98 -11.86 11.41 -2.18
C ILE A 98 -12.09 12.82 -1.65
N LEU A 99 -11.40 13.20 -0.56
CA LEU A 99 -11.52 14.53 0.01
C LEU A 99 -10.90 15.60 -0.91
N THR A 100 -9.76 15.30 -1.54
CA THR A 100 -9.12 16.20 -2.51
C THR A 100 -10.04 16.47 -3.69
N THR A 101 -10.63 15.43 -4.28
CA THR A 101 -11.59 15.55 -5.39
C THR A 101 -12.83 16.35 -4.98
N LEU A 102 -13.38 16.10 -3.79
CA LEU A 102 -14.52 16.85 -3.27
C LEU A 102 -14.21 18.33 -3.13
N ILE A 103 -13.07 18.67 -2.51
CA ILE A 103 -12.65 20.08 -2.33
C ILE A 103 -12.43 20.75 -3.69
N ALA A 104 -11.80 20.09 -4.64
CA ALA A 104 -11.59 20.61 -5.99
C ALA A 104 -12.93 20.87 -6.69
N SER A 105 -13.85 19.91 -6.63
CA SER A 105 -15.20 20.05 -7.21
C SER A 105 -16.02 21.21 -6.62
N GLU A 106 -15.82 21.54 -5.35
CA GLU A 106 -16.52 22.62 -4.66
C GLU A 106 -15.85 24.01 -4.83
N ARG A 107 -14.55 24.04 -5.13
CA ARG A 107 -13.75 25.27 -5.07
C ARG A 107 -13.26 25.77 -6.42
N CYS A 108 -13.14 24.87 -7.41
CA CYS A 108 -12.59 25.17 -8.72
C CYS A 108 -13.69 25.15 -9.80
N SER A 109 -13.47 25.91 -10.88
CA SER A 109 -14.29 25.74 -12.10
C SER A 109 -13.81 24.53 -12.86
N MET A 110 -14.72 23.76 -13.46
CA MET A 110 -14.36 22.54 -14.22
C MET A 110 -13.51 22.85 -15.47
N ASP A 111 -13.62 24.05 -16.02
CA ASP A 111 -12.83 24.56 -17.14
C ASP A 111 -11.55 25.30 -16.71
N GLU A 112 -11.29 25.40 -15.40
CA GLU A 112 -10.05 25.98 -14.87
C GLU A 112 -8.84 25.16 -15.32
N ILE A 113 -7.80 25.85 -15.81
CA ILE A 113 -6.57 25.20 -16.26
C ILE A 113 -5.65 24.91 -15.09
N VAL A 114 -5.27 23.66 -14.95
CA VAL A 114 -4.29 23.17 -13.97
C VAL A 114 -2.94 23.06 -14.63
N ASP A 115 -1.97 23.84 -14.14
CA ASP A 115 -0.57 23.77 -14.56
C ASP A 115 0.20 22.81 -13.67
N PHE A 116 0.91 21.83 -14.28
CA PHE A 116 1.72 20.88 -13.54
C PHE A 116 3.14 21.39 -13.36
N SER A 117 3.48 21.80 -12.14
CA SER A 117 4.83 22.26 -11.81
C SER A 117 5.84 21.09 -11.79
N TYR A 118 7.13 21.42 -11.91
CA TYR A 118 8.21 20.42 -11.79
C TYR A 118 8.10 19.64 -10.46
N ASP A 119 7.87 20.33 -9.34
CA ASP A 119 7.78 19.71 -8.01
C ASP A 119 6.55 18.78 -7.91
N ALA A 120 5.40 19.20 -8.45
CA ALA A 120 4.18 18.38 -8.45
C ALA A 120 4.35 17.05 -9.21
N VAL A 121 5.19 17.04 -10.23
CA VAL A 121 5.45 15.85 -11.06
C VAL A 121 6.54 14.95 -10.46
N HIS A 122 7.54 15.53 -9.79
CA HIS A 122 8.73 14.79 -9.33
C HIS A 122 8.77 14.52 -7.83
N ASP A 123 8.02 15.26 -7.00
CA ASP A 123 7.94 15.05 -5.56
C ASP A 123 6.90 13.98 -5.20
N ILE A 124 7.05 12.82 -5.84
CA ILE A 124 6.22 11.64 -5.59
C ILE A 124 7.07 10.50 -5.05
N ASP A 125 6.54 9.75 -4.09
CA ASP A 125 7.25 8.63 -3.49
C ASP A 125 7.59 7.56 -4.54
N PRO A 126 8.80 6.97 -4.49
CA PRO A 126 9.19 5.88 -5.38
C PRO A 126 8.19 4.72 -5.32
N GLY A 127 7.70 4.29 -6.47
CA GLY A 127 6.71 3.21 -6.58
C GLY A 127 5.25 3.67 -6.49
N SER A 128 4.99 4.97 -6.35
CA SER A 128 3.64 5.52 -6.47
C SER A 128 3.11 5.39 -7.90
N ASN A 129 1.80 5.16 -8.02
CA ASN A 129 1.13 5.18 -9.32
C ASN A 129 0.91 6.62 -9.78
N HIS A 130 1.25 6.91 -11.03
CA HIS A 130 1.04 8.21 -11.68
C HIS A 130 0.72 8.03 -13.17
N ILE A 131 0.17 9.06 -13.79
CA ILE A 131 -0.22 9.05 -15.21
C ILE A 131 0.89 9.59 -16.14
N ALA A 132 2.11 9.74 -15.61
CA ALA A 132 3.29 10.21 -16.34
C ALA A 132 3.11 11.60 -17.01
N ILE A 133 2.45 12.52 -16.32
CA ILE A 133 2.35 13.93 -16.72
C ILE A 133 3.76 14.56 -16.72
N GLU A 134 4.04 15.40 -17.69
CA GLU A 134 5.30 16.15 -17.79
C GLU A 134 5.16 17.56 -17.20
N PRO A 135 6.24 18.14 -16.65
CA PRO A 135 6.21 19.51 -16.14
C PRO A 135 5.82 20.53 -17.22
N GLY A 136 4.88 21.39 -16.92
CA GLY A 136 4.36 22.40 -17.85
C GLY A 136 3.23 21.90 -18.76
N GLU A 137 2.81 20.63 -18.64
CA GLU A 137 1.54 20.18 -19.22
C GLU A 137 0.38 20.87 -18.53
N GLN A 138 -0.73 21.02 -19.22
CA GLN A 138 -1.93 21.67 -18.78
C GLN A 138 -3.15 20.78 -19.05
N LEU A 139 -3.96 20.59 -18.05
CA LEU A 139 -5.27 19.92 -18.14
C LEU A 139 -6.35 20.84 -17.56
N THR A 140 -7.57 20.64 -17.99
CA THR A 140 -8.71 21.24 -17.28
C THR A 140 -8.93 20.54 -15.95
N MET A 141 -9.60 21.19 -15.00
CA MET A 141 -9.98 20.58 -13.72
C MET A 141 -10.84 19.33 -13.95
N GLU A 142 -11.75 19.35 -14.93
CA GLU A 142 -12.58 18.20 -15.30
C GLU A 142 -11.73 16.99 -15.73
N GLU A 143 -10.64 17.23 -16.48
CA GLU A 143 -9.71 16.15 -16.89
C GLU A 143 -8.84 15.64 -15.74
N CYS A 144 -8.66 16.43 -14.67
CA CYS A 144 -7.89 16.03 -13.49
C CYS A 144 -8.69 15.20 -12.49
N LEU A 145 -10.03 15.27 -12.49
CA LEU A 145 -10.93 14.61 -11.52
C LEU A 145 -11.47 13.29 -12.04
#